data_be1fa5400366f3d0e79ce8688b130ea9
#
_entry.id   be1fa5400366f3d0e79ce8688b130ea9
#
_cell.length_a   1.000
_cell.length_b   1.000
_cell.length_c   1.000
_cell.angle_alpha   90.00
_cell.angle_beta   90.00
_cell.angle_gamma   90.00
#
_symmetry.space_group_name_H-M   'P 1'
#
loop_
_entity.id
_entity.type
_entity.pdbx_description
1 polymer ?
#
loop_
_entity_poly.entity_id
_entity_poly.type
_entity_poly.pdbx_seq_one_letter_code
_entity_poly.pdbx_strand_id
1 'polypeptide(L)'
;SLETRTPIKDFDVLGFTLQYEMTYTNVLNILDLSGIPVWARDRTGEHPLVIAGGSGGFNPEPLSPFVDAFFLGEGEDAVIELADLVRDWKRAGTPRMERLRSLLKMPGVYVPAFYEARYGADGHFLALEPTTAEAPAVITRRIIEKLPPALVRPIVPFLQTIHDRAAVEIQRGCTQGCRFCQAGMIYRPTRERSPEEVVQAARELMRNTGYDELSLLSLSTTDHSQIVPMINQLTSTFDDLKVGIPSTRVDSFSVDVANAVAKGKKHTLTLAPEAGSQRLRNAINKLVSEEDLLGAAENAFQRGWTGIKMYFMVGLPTETMDDVDGIIEMGKKVKAIGRKHVGGRARVRVSTSNLVPKPHTPFQWARQDTGDELQPKHLRLREGC
;
A
#
# COMPACT_ATOMS: atom_id res chain seq x y z
N SER A 1 -19.06 -9.75 -15.23
CA SER A 1 -19.03 -8.85 -14.05
C SER A 1 -20.02 -9.32 -12.99
N LEU A 2 -19.85 -8.88 -11.77
CA LEU A 2 -20.77 -9.18 -10.66
C LEU A 2 -22.10 -8.39 -10.81
N GLU A 3 -22.03 -7.17 -11.31
CA GLU A 3 -23.18 -6.25 -11.40
C GLU A 3 -24.13 -6.66 -12.52
N THR A 4 -23.61 -6.92 -13.72
CA THR A 4 -24.41 -7.14 -14.93
C THR A 4 -24.36 -8.57 -15.46
N ARG A 5 -23.51 -9.44 -14.87
CA ARG A 5 -23.20 -10.81 -15.36
C ARG A 5 -22.68 -10.83 -16.80
N THR A 6 -22.18 -9.71 -17.31
CA THR A 6 -21.55 -9.61 -18.62
C THR A 6 -20.24 -10.41 -18.61
N PRO A 7 -19.97 -11.25 -19.63
CA PRO A 7 -18.69 -11.90 -19.79
C PRO A 7 -17.55 -10.87 -19.83
N ILE A 8 -16.42 -11.15 -19.18
CA ILE A 8 -15.31 -10.19 -19.07
C ILE A 8 -14.75 -9.82 -20.44
N LYS A 9 -14.71 -10.77 -21.37
CA LYS A 9 -14.23 -10.55 -22.74
C LYS A 9 -15.06 -9.57 -23.57
N ASP A 10 -16.30 -9.30 -23.16
CA ASP A 10 -17.22 -8.43 -23.89
C ASP A 10 -17.11 -6.94 -23.46
N PHE A 11 -16.22 -6.64 -22.53
CA PHE A 11 -15.88 -5.26 -22.15
C PHE A 11 -14.86 -4.65 -23.11
N ASP A 12 -14.86 -3.33 -23.25
CA ASP A 12 -13.87 -2.62 -24.06
C ASP A 12 -12.50 -2.55 -23.39
N VAL A 13 -12.48 -2.46 -22.07
CA VAL A 13 -11.29 -2.35 -21.24
C VAL A 13 -11.40 -3.28 -20.04
N LEU A 14 -10.34 -4.01 -19.75
CA LEU A 14 -10.16 -4.80 -18.55
C LEU A 14 -8.99 -4.22 -17.75
N GLY A 15 -9.27 -3.64 -16.59
CA GLY A 15 -8.29 -3.00 -15.72
C GLY A 15 -7.96 -3.84 -14.49
N PHE A 16 -6.67 -4.02 -14.22
CA PHE A 16 -6.14 -4.71 -13.04
C PHE A 16 -5.46 -3.74 -12.09
N THR A 17 -5.89 -3.74 -10.84
CA THR A 17 -5.15 -3.08 -9.76
C THR A 17 -4.15 -4.06 -9.16
N LEU A 18 -2.88 -3.85 -9.42
CA LEU A 18 -1.79 -4.67 -8.90
C LEU A 18 -1.36 -4.16 -7.52
N GLN A 19 -1.67 -4.92 -6.48
CA GLN A 19 -1.30 -4.55 -5.11
C GLN A 19 0.13 -4.96 -4.77
N TYR A 20 0.54 -6.17 -5.19
CA TYR A 20 1.87 -6.73 -4.98
C TYR A 20 2.08 -7.94 -5.91
N GLU A 21 3.30 -8.40 -6.05
CA GLU A 21 3.74 -9.35 -7.07
C GLU A 21 3.05 -10.72 -6.98
N MET A 22 2.60 -11.15 -5.79
CA MET A 22 1.89 -12.43 -5.64
C MET A 22 0.53 -12.47 -6.36
N THR A 23 0.02 -11.31 -6.81
CA THR A 23 -1.23 -11.25 -7.59
C THR A 23 -1.01 -11.43 -9.10
N TYR A 24 0.21 -11.45 -9.59
CA TYR A 24 0.53 -11.48 -11.02
C TYR A 24 -0.01 -12.74 -11.71
N THR A 25 0.15 -13.91 -11.10
CA THR A 25 -0.40 -15.15 -11.63
C THR A 25 -1.93 -15.17 -11.71
N ASN A 26 -2.60 -14.45 -10.81
CA ASN A 26 -4.06 -14.32 -10.83
C ASN A 26 -4.52 -13.51 -12.05
N VAL A 27 -3.74 -12.54 -12.52
CA VAL A 27 -4.03 -11.79 -13.75
C VAL A 27 -4.08 -12.75 -14.94
N LEU A 28 -3.06 -13.62 -15.06
CA LEU A 28 -2.99 -14.61 -16.14
C LEU A 28 -4.17 -15.60 -16.08
N ASN A 29 -4.48 -16.08 -14.89
CA ASN A 29 -5.61 -16.99 -14.66
C ASN A 29 -6.96 -16.34 -15.02
N ILE A 30 -7.16 -15.06 -14.71
CA ILE A 30 -8.39 -14.33 -15.08
C ILE A 30 -8.49 -14.18 -16.59
N LEU A 31 -7.40 -13.87 -17.29
CA LEU A 31 -7.39 -13.77 -18.75
C LEU A 31 -7.76 -15.11 -19.39
N ASP A 32 -7.12 -16.19 -18.96
CA ASP A 32 -7.36 -17.56 -19.47
C ASP A 32 -8.81 -18.00 -19.25
N LEU A 33 -9.31 -17.92 -18.02
CA LEU A 33 -10.70 -18.28 -17.67
C LEU A 33 -11.75 -17.41 -18.36
N SER A 34 -11.36 -16.21 -18.79
CA SER A 34 -12.26 -15.30 -19.52
C SER A 34 -12.24 -15.54 -21.04
N GLY A 35 -11.40 -16.44 -21.54
CA GLY A 35 -11.21 -16.68 -22.95
C GLY A 35 -10.55 -15.50 -23.69
N ILE A 36 -9.76 -14.70 -22.98
CA ILE A 36 -8.96 -13.61 -23.53
C ILE A 36 -7.54 -14.14 -23.75
N PRO A 37 -6.93 -13.98 -24.94
CA PRO A 37 -5.56 -14.41 -25.17
C PRO A 37 -4.62 -13.86 -24.09
N VAL A 38 -3.88 -14.76 -23.42
CA VAL A 38 -3.01 -14.41 -22.29
C VAL A 38 -1.90 -13.48 -22.76
N TRP A 39 -1.25 -13.81 -23.88
CA TRP A 39 -0.21 -12.96 -24.47
C TRP A 39 -0.83 -11.73 -25.16
N ALA A 40 -0.33 -10.55 -24.81
CA ALA A 40 -0.81 -9.28 -25.40
C ALA A 40 -0.67 -9.25 -26.94
N ARG A 41 0.40 -9.86 -27.47
CA ARG A 41 0.69 -9.96 -28.92
C ARG A 41 -0.36 -10.77 -29.70
N ASP A 42 -1.09 -11.66 -29.04
CA ASP A 42 -2.08 -12.55 -29.69
C ASP A 42 -3.49 -11.91 -29.69
N ARG A 43 -3.64 -10.73 -29.07
CA ARG A 43 -4.92 -10.00 -29.02
C ARG A 43 -5.15 -9.20 -30.30
N THR A 44 -6.37 -9.27 -30.81
CA THR A 44 -6.86 -8.55 -31.98
C THR A 44 -7.74 -7.34 -31.56
N GLY A 45 -8.32 -6.64 -32.55
CA GLY A 45 -9.27 -5.56 -32.33
C GLY A 45 -10.58 -5.96 -31.63
N GLU A 46 -10.90 -7.26 -31.60
CA GLU A 46 -12.10 -7.83 -30.95
C GLU A 46 -11.91 -8.09 -29.45
N HIS A 47 -10.67 -8.13 -28.97
CA HIS A 47 -10.38 -8.35 -27.57
C HIS A 47 -10.32 -7.04 -26.78
N PRO A 48 -10.66 -7.06 -25.47
CA PRO A 48 -10.54 -5.88 -24.63
C PRO A 48 -9.10 -5.36 -24.58
N LEU A 49 -8.97 -4.07 -24.32
CA LEU A 49 -7.70 -3.49 -23.91
C LEU A 49 -7.43 -3.93 -22.46
N VAL A 50 -6.31 -4.61 -22.23
CA VAL A 50 -5.91 -5.06 -20.90
C VAL A 50 -4.92 -4.07 -20.32
N ILE A 51 -5.32 -3.39 -19.26
CA ILE A 51 -4.49 -2.39 -18.58
C ILE A 51 -4.20 -2.80 -17.14
N ALA A 52 -3.11 -2.31 -16.58
CA ALA A 52 -2.78 -2.51 -15.18
C ALA A 52 -2.24 -1.23 -14.54
N GLY A 53 -2.38 -1.14 -13.22
CA GLY A 53 -1.90 -0.02 -12.42
C GLY A 53 -1.80 -0.38 -10.95
N GLY A 54 -1.71 0.61 -10.07
CA GLY A 54 -1.50 0.42 -8.64
C GLY A 54 -0.02 0.29 -8.27
N SER A 55 0.27 -0.03 -7.00
CA SER A 55 1.66 -0.08 -6.49
C SER A 55 2.54 -1.13 -7.20
N GLY A 56 1.98 -2.29 -7.55
CA GLY A 56 2.68 -3.32 -8.32
C GLY A 56 2.94 -2.92 -9.79
N GLY A 57 2.15 -1.98 -10.33
CA GLY A 57 2.35 -1.45 -11.68
C GLY A 57 3.68 -0.71 -11.87
N PHE A 58 4.32 -0.25 -10.79
CA PHE A 58 5.67 0.33 -10.82
C PHE A 58 6.79 -0.68 -11.08
N ASN A 59 6.47 -1.97 -11.14
CA ASN A 59 7.32 -3.03 -11.64
C ASN A 59 6.61 -3.75 -12.79
N PRO A 60 6.49 -3.13 -13.97
CA PRO A 60 5.65 -3.63 -15.05
C PRO A 60 6.25 -4.83 -15.79
N GLU A 61 7.59 -4.95 -15.85
CA GLU A 61 8.28 -5.88 -16.74
C GLU A 61 7.90 -7.37 -16.57
N PRO A 62 7.68 -7.90 -15.36
CA PRO A 62 7.23 -9.29 -15.23
C PRO A 62 5.88 -9.59 -15.90
N LEU A 63 5.03 -8.56 -16.08
CA LEU A 63 3.73 -8.67 -16.75
C LEU A 63 3.69 -7.99 -18.13
N SER A 64 4.79 -7.38 -18.59
CA SER A 64 4.83 -6.66 -19.87
C SER A 64 4.41 -7.51 -21.09
N PRO A 65 4.65 -8.85 -21.15
CA PRO A 65 4.16 -9.66 -22.25
C PRO A 65 2.65 -9.90 -22.26
N PHE A 66 1.97 -9.64 -21.14
CA PHE A 66 0.56 -10.00 -20.91
C PHE A 66 -0.38 -8.81 -20.78
N VAL A 67 0.13 -7.60 -20.58
CA VAL A 67 -0.63 -6.36 -20.36
C VAL A 67 -0.36 -5.40 -21.51
N ASP A 68 -1.41 -4.77 -22.02
CA ASP A 68 -1.29 -3.85 -23.15
C ASP A 68 -0.72 -2.49 -22.75
N ALA A 69 -1.09 -2.00 -21.55
CA ALA A 69 -0.58 -0.73 -21.02
C ALA A 69 -0.57 -0.71 -19.49
N PHE A 70 0.44 -0.07 -18.90
CA PHE A 70 0.52 0.20 -17.47
C PHE A 70 0.32 1.68 -17.19
N PHE A 71 -0.51 1.98 -16.20
CA PHE A 71 -0.76 3.31 -15.70
C PHE A 71 0.05 3.53 -14.42
N LEU A 72 1.10 4.37 -14.53
CA LEU A 72 2.05 4.64 -13.46
C LEU A 72 1.66 5.92 -12.73
N GLY A 73 1.36 5.79 -11.45
CA GLY A 73 0.94 6.90 -10.61
C GLY A 73 -0.56 6.89 -10.29
N GLU A 74 -1.14 8.06 -10.19
CA GLU A 74 -2.51 8.28 -9.75
C GLU A 74 -3.48 8.24 -10.93
N GLY A 75 -4.58 7.51 -10.77
CA GLY A 75 -5.47 7.12 -11.87
C GLY A 75 -6.72 7.99 -12.02
N GLU A 76 -6.97 8.93 -11.11
CA GLU A 76 -8.23 9.65 -11.02
C GLU A 76 -8.59 10.39 -12.33
N ASP A 77 -7.65 11.14 -12.88
CA ASP A 77 -7.84 11.82 -14.17
C ASP A 77 -7.60 10.88 -15.35
N ALA A 78 -6.63 9.94 -15.20
CA ALA A 78 -6.24 9.02 -16.27
C ALA A 78 -7.39 8.10 -16.71
N VAL A 79 -8.26 7.68 -15.78
CA VAL A 79 -9.40 6.82 -16.12
C VAL A 79 -10.44 7.57 -16.97
N ILE A 80 -10.61 8.87 -16.73
CA ILE A 80 -11.55 9.72 -17.51
C ILE A 80 -10.98 9.91 -18.93
N GLU A 81 -9.72 10.29 -19.04
CA GLU A 81 -9.02 10.43 -20.33
C GLU A 81 -9.07 9.13 -21.14
N LEU A 82 -8.83 7.98 -20.50
CA LEU A 82 -8.93 6.67 -21.16
C LEU A 82 -10.35 6.40 -21.64
N ALA A 83 -11.36 6.69 -20.83
CA ALA A 83 -12.75 6.46 -21.21
C ALA A 83 -13.16 7.31 -22.44
N ASP A 84 -12.68 8.54 -22.52
CA ASP A 84 -12.87 9.42 -23.67
C ASP A 84 -12.17 8.85 -24.92
N LEU A 85 -10.93 8.41 -24.81
CA LEU A 85 -10.21 7.76 -25.91
C LEU A 85 -10.92 6.49 -26.40
N VAL A 86 -11.36 5.63 -25.50
CA VAL A 86 -12.09 4.40 -25.85
C VAL A 86 -13.39 4.72 -26.61
N ARG A 87 -14.13 5.72 -26.16
CA ARG A 87 -15.33 6.19 -26.85
C ARG A 87 -15.01 6.65 -28.28
N ASP A 88 -13.94 7.41 -28.46
CA ASP A 88 -13.53 7.94 -29.75
C ASP A 88 -13.01 6.83 -30.67
N TRP A 89 -12.23 5.86 -30.17
CA TRP A 89 -11.81 4.69 -30.93
C TRP A 89 -12.98 3.86 -31.44
N LYS A 90 -14.02 3.68 -30.61
CA LYS A 90 -15.24 2.95 -31.02
C LYS A 90 -15.97 3.66 -32.14
N ARG A 91 -16.11 5.00 -32.07
CA ARG A 91 -16.75 5.81 -33.09
C ARG A 91 -16.00 5.78 -34.41
N ALA A 92 -14.68 5.82 -34.36
CA ALA A 92 -13.81 5.86 -35.54
C ALA A 92 -13.45 4.47 -36.10
N GLY A 93 -13.76 3.38 -35.39
CA GLY A 93 -13.30 2.04 -35.79
C GLY A 93 -11.77 1.89 -35.73
N THR A 94 -11.10 2.60 -34.81
CA THR A 94 -9.64 2.70 -34.75
C THR A 94 -8.99 1.32 -34.60
N PRO A 95 -8.00 0.93 -35.45
CA PRO A 95 -7.27 -0.32 -35.34
C PRO A 95 -6.50 -0.43 -34.01
N ARG A 96 -6.35 -1.68 -33.49
CA ARG A 96 -5.72 -1.94 -32.19
C ARG A 96 -4.36 -1.27 -32.01
N MET A 97 -3.45 -1.38 -32.97
CA MET A 97 -2.12 -0.79 -32.86
C MET A 97 -2.14 0.73 -32.78
N GLU A 98 -3.10 1.37 -33.46
CA GLU A 98 -3.29 2.83 -33.37
C GLU A 98 -3.86 3.24 -32.01
N ARG A 99 -4.76 2.40 -31.43
CA ARG A 99 -5.23 2.59 -30.04
C ARG A 99 -4.05 2.56 -29.07
N LEU A 100 -3.20 1.53 -29.17
CA LEU A 100 -2.00 1.41 -28.31
C LEU A 100 -1.04 2.59 -28.51
N ARG A 101 -0.81 3.01 -29.76
CA ARG A 101 0.05 4.17 -30.09
C ARG A 101 -0.50 5.46 -29.50
N SER A 102 -1.81 5.65 -29.49
CA SER A 102 -2.43 6.85 -28.92
C SER A 102 -2.26 6.94 -27.39
N LEU A 103 -2.12 5.82 -26.69
CA LEU A 103 -1.84 5.78 -25.25
C LEU A 103 -0.46 6.33 -24.89
N LEU A 104 0.51 6.31 -25.82
CA LEU A 104 1.83 6.90 -25.59
C LEU A 104 1.79 8.41 -25.31
N LYS A 105 0.70 9.08 -25.70
CA LYS A 105 0.49 10.51 -25.46
C LYS A 105 -0.05 10.81 -24.07
N MET A 106 -0.53 9.80 -23.35
CA MET A 106 -1.04 9.95 -22.00
C MET A 106 0.11 10.01 -20.99
N PRO A 107 0.23 11.03 -20.17
CA PRO A 107 1.25 11.09 -19.12
C PRO A 107 1.13 9.88 -18.16
N GLY A 108 2.26 9.27 -17.81
CA GLY A 108 2.33 8.15 -16.89
C GLY A 108 1.91 6.79 -17.48
N VAL A 109 1.73 6.69 -18.79
CA VAL A 109 1.36 5.43 -19.43
C VAL A 109 2.57 4.78 -20.08
N TYR A 110 2.83 3.52 -19.71
CA TYR A 110 3.82 2.63 -20.33
C TYR A 110 3.11 1.61 -21.21
N VAL A 111 3.46 1.54 -22.48
CA VAL A 111 2.90 0.60 -23.46
C VAL A 111 4.00 -0.35 -23.91
N PRO A 112 4.12 -1.57 -23.34
CA PRO A 112 5.24 -2.49 -23.58
C PRO A 112 5.53 -2.79 -25.04
N ALA A 113 4.49 -2.83 -25.88
CA ALA A 113 4.63 -3.10 -27.32
C ALA A 113 5.57 -2.13 -28.08
N PHE A 114 5.92 -0.99 -27.49
CA PHE A 114 6.79 0.03 -28.08
C PHE A 114 8.16 0.13 -27.40
N TYR A 115 8.55 -0.89 -26.65
CA TYR A 115 9.84 -0.96 -25.99
C TYR A 115 10.51 -2.31 -26.17
N GLU A 116 11.83 -2.33 -26.15
CA GLU A 116 12.64 -3.54 -26.27
C GLU A 116 13.74 -3.54 -25.21
N ALA A 117 13.86 -4.67 -24.51
CA ALA A 117 14.93 -4.86 -23.53
C ALA A 117 16.25 -5.22 -24.25
N ARG A 118 17.31 -4.45 -23.95
CA ARG A 118 18.67 -4.68 -24.47
C ARG A 118 19.51 -5.40 -23.44
N TYR A 119 20.22 -6.41 -23.87
CA TYR A 119 21.12 -7.20 -23.04
C TYR A 119 22.53 -7.17 -23.59
N GLY A 120 23.53 -7.19 -22.72
CA GLY A 120 24.93 -7.35 -23.07
C GLY A 120 25.25 -8.76 -23.56
N ALA A 121 26.46 -8.94 -24.12
CA ALA A 121 26.95 -10.24 -24.55
C ALA A 121 27.06 -11.26 -23.42
N ASP A 122 27.13 -10.81 -22.17
CA ASP A 122 27.16 -11.58 -20.92
C ASP A 122 25.74 -11.88 -20.37
N GLY A 123 24.68 -11.46 -21.09
CA GLY A 123 23.28 -11.63 -20.69
C GLY A 123 22.79 -10.64 -19.63
N HIS A 124 23.59 -9.66 -19.22
CA HIS A 124 23.15 -8.63 -18.29
C HIS A 124 22.25 -7.61 -18.98
N PHE A 125 21.18 -7.22 -18.29
CA PHE A 125 20.27 -6.16 -18.74
C PHE A 125 21.02 -4.83 -18.82
N LEU A 126 20.92 -4.16 -19.96
CA LEU A 126 21.57 -2.86 -20.23
C LEU A 126 20.58 -1.71 -20.20
N ALA A 127 19.47 -1.83 -20.92
CA ALA A 127 18.49 -0.78 -21.05
C ALA A 127 17.15 -1.32 -21.53
N LEU A 128 16.09 -0.56 -21.29
CA LEU A 128 14.80 -0.67 -21.96
C LEU A 128 14.68 0.49 -22.91
N GLU A 129 14.69 0.22 -24.22
CA GLU A 129 14.74 1.24 -25.26
C GLU A 129 13.41 1.37 -25.99
N PRO A 130 12.94 2.61 -26.28
CA PRO A 130 11.78 2.82 -27.13
C PRO A 130 12.07 2.37 -28.56
N THR A 131 11.12 1.70 -29.21
CA THR A 131 11.22 1.25 -30.60
C THR A 131 10.64 2.24 -31.60
N THR A 132 10.00 3.31 -31.12
CA THR A 132 9.44 4.40 -31.95
C THR A 132 9.78 5.77 -31.34
N ALA A 133 9.83 6.80 -32.18
CA ALA A 133 10.11 8.17 -31.72
C ALA A 133 9.00 8.76 -30.83
N GLU A 134 7.78 8.21 -30.89
CA GLU A 134 6.65 8.66 -30.07
C GLU A 134 6.68 8.08 -28.65
N ALA A 135 7.38 6.96 -28.45
CA ALA A 135 7.49 6.35 -27.13
C ALA A 135 8.55 7.10 -26.29
N PRO A 136 8.21 7.63 -25.12
CA PRO A 136 9.14 8.38 -24.29
C PRO A 136 10.23 7.47 -23.69
N ALA A 137 11.49 7.92 -23.73
CA ALA A 137 12.59 7.18 -23.11
C ALA A 137 12.47 7.10 -21.57
N VAL A 138 11.77 8.05 -20.96
CA VAL A 138 11.49 8.11 -19.52
C VAL A 138 10.02 8.38 -19.33
N ILE A 139 9.36 7.52 -18.55
CA ILE A 139 7.96 7.67 -18.22
C ILE A 139 7.84 8.33 -16.84
N THR A 140 7.33 9.55 -16.82
CA THR A 140 7.06 10.28 -15.59
C THR A 140 5.70 9.86 -15.04
N ARG A 141 5.67 9.34 -13.80
CA ARG A 141 4.42 8.95 -13.16
C ARG A 141 3.45 10.13 -13.03
N ARG A 142 2.17 9.83 -13.10
CA ARG A 142 1.12 10.83 -12.90
C ARG A 142 0.94 11.15 -11.40
N ILE A 143 0.77 12.42 -11.08
CA ILE A 143 0.49 12.93 -9.74
C ILE A 143 -0.67 13.92 -9.84
N ILE A 144 -1.66 13.79 -8.94
CA ILE A 144 -2.67 14.81 -8.73
C ILE A 144 -2.19 15.78 -7.65
N GLU A 145 -2.30 17.08 -7.89
CA GLU A 145 -1.83 18.09 -6.93
C GLU A 145 -2.72 18.17 -5.68
N LYS A 146 -4.02 18.02 -5.86
CA LYS A 146 -5.01 18.06 -4.78
C LYS A 146 -5.77 16.75 -4.73
N LEU A 147 -5.94 16.21 -3.52
CA LEU A 147 -6.75 15.00 -3.31
C LEU A 147 -8.20 15.24 -3.82
N PRO A 148 -8.78 14.32 -4.59
CA PRO A 148 -10.15 14.44 -5.06
C PRO A 148 -11.12 14.39 -3.88
N PRO A 149 -12.38 14.81 -4.04
CA PRO A 149 -13.40 14.67 -3.01
C PRO A 149 -13.42 13.25 -2.43
N ALA A 150 -13.65 13.13 -1.12
CA ALA A 150 -13.73 11.81 -0.49
C ALA A 150 -14.89 10.98 -1.06
N LEU A 151 -14.69 9.67 -1.21
CA LEU A 151 -15.74 8.75 -1.62
C LEU A 151 -16.76 8.60 -0.48
N VAL A 152 -17.90 9.25 -0.57
CA VAL A 152 -18.93 9.29 0.49
C VAL A 152 -20.12 8.35 0.22
N ARG A 153 -20.13 7.65 -0.91
CA ARG A 153 -21.13 6.63 -1.28
C ARG A 153 -20.45 5.36 -1.76
N PRO A 154 -19.70 4.67 -0.88
CA PRO A 154 -19.10 3.38 -1.23
C PRO A 154 -20.18 2.32 -1.43
N ILE A 155 -19.84 1.26 -2.16
CA ILE A 155 -20.68 0.07 -2.22
C ILE A 155 -20.61 -0.62 -0.85
N VAL A 156 -21.77 -0.82 -0.23
CA VAL A 156 -21.89 -1.55 1.04
C VAL A 156 -22.32 -2.99 0.73
N PRO A 157 -21.52 -4.00 1.08
CA PRO A 157 -21.88 -5.39 0.84
C PRO A 157 -22.99 -5.86 1.78
N PHE A 158 -23.83 -6.81 1.31
CA PHE A 158 -24.84 -7.47 2.16
C PHE A 158 -24.19 -8.45 3.16
N LEU A 159 -23.02 -8.96 2.86
CA LEU A 159 -22.29 -9.86 3.75
C LEU A 159 -21.41 -9.03 4.69
N GLN A 160 -21.36 -9.43 5.94
CA GLN A 160 -20.41 -8.87 6.90
C GLN A 160 -18.98 -9.17 6.44
N THR A 161 -18.19 -8.15 6.23
CA THR A 161 -16.79 -8.27 5.82
C THR A 161 -15.84 -8.13 7.02
N ILE A 162 -14.58 -8.53 6.83
CA ILE A 162 -13.55 -8.37 7.88
C ILE A 162 -13.36 -6.91 8.28
N HIS A 163 -13.51 -5.98 7.32
CA HIS A 163 -13.42 -4.53 7.51
C HIS A 163 -14.77 -3.87 7.33
N ASP A 164 -15.72 -4.22 8.20
CA ASP A 164 -17.09 -3.72 8.18
C ASP A 164 -17.20 -2.34 8.81
N ARG A 165 -16.65 -1.33 8.14
CA ARG A 165 -16.54 0.06 8.58
C ARG A 165 -16.36 1.03 7.42
N ALA A 166 -16.71 2.28 7.64
CA ALA A 166 -16.40 3.36 6.71
C ALA A 166 -14.90 3.71 6.75
N ALA A 167 -14.39 4.27 5.67
CA ALA A 167 -13.00 4.68 5.56
C ALA A 167 -12.88 6.02 4.82
N VAL A 168 -12.03 6.91 5.32
CA VAL A 168 -11.66 8.17 4.67
C VAL A 168 -10.14 8.23 4.52
N GLU A 169 -9.65 8.45 3.30
CA GLU A 169 -8.26 8.80 3.06
C GLU A 169 -8.02 10.22 3.54
N ILE A 170 -7.26 10.37 4.64
CA ILE A 170 -6.96 11.68 5.24
C ILE A 170 -5.67 12.28 4.70
N GLN A 171 -4.78 11.40 4.19
CA GLN A 171 -3.45 11.79 3.71
C GLN A 171 -2.96 10.78 2.68
N ARG A 172 -2.36 11.27 1.60
CA ARG A 172 -1.65 10.46 0.61
C ARG A 172 -0.18 10.83 0.60
N GLY A 173 0.70 9.81 0.44
CA GLY A 173 2.14 9.96 0.57
C GLY A 173 2.62 9.82 2.02
N CYS A 174 3.94 9.89 2.19
CA CYS A 174 4.60 9.80 3.50
C CYS A 174 5.88 10.62 3.48
N THR A 175 6.12 11.40 4.52
CA THR A 175 7.33 12.21 4.69
C THR A 175 8.53 11.41 5.15
N GLN A 176 8.30 10.18 5.64
CA GLN A 176 9.35 9.31 6.16
C GLN A 176 10.21 8.74 5.03
N GLY A 177 11.46 8.49 5.31
CA GLY A 177 12.43 8.01 4.31
C GLY A 177 12.89 6.57 4.52
N CYS A 178 12.01 5.68 5.02
CA CYS A 178 12.37 4.26 5.23
C CYS A 178 12.88 3.64 3.94
N ARG A 179 14.13 3.11 3.95
CA ARG A 179 14.87 2.68 2.75
C ARG A 179 14.26 1.46 2.05
N PHE A 180 13.42 0.70 2.71
CA PHE A 180 12.72 -0.46 2.17
C PHE A 180 11.33 -0.14 1.61
N CYS A 181 10.75 1.02 1.95
CA CYS A 181 9.33 1.29 1.76
C CYS A 181 9.03 1.86 0.37
N GLN A 182 8.49 1.03 -0.53
CA GLN A 182 8.08 1.46 -1.86
C GLN A 182 6.95 2.50 -1.79
N ALA A 183 5.93 2.28 -0.96
CA ALA A 183 4.82 3.22 -0.80
C ALA A 183 5.29 4.61 -0.38
N GLY A 184 6.27 4.70 0.54
CA GLY A 184 6.88 5.95 0.95
C GLY A 184 7.63 6.69 -0.18
N MET A 185 7.96 6.03 -1.29
CA MET A 185 8.62 6.62 -2.45
C MET A 185 7.63 6.95 -3.56
N ILE A 186 6.76 6.01 -3.93
CA ILE A 186 5.88 6.15 -5.11
C ILE A 186 4.65 7.04 -4.87
N TYR A 187 4.26 7.31 -3.61
CA TYR A 187 3.10 8.16 -3.30
C TYR A 187 3.48 9.59 -2.87
N ARG A 188 4.75 10.00 -2.99
CA ARG A 188 5.14 11.41 -2.79
C ARG A 188 4.60 12.31 -3.91
N PRO A 189 4.37 13.61 -3.63
CA PRO A 189 4.47 14.33 -2.37
C PRO A 189 3.35 13.98 -1.38
N THR A 190 3.52 14.37 -0.12
CA THR A 190 2.46 14.23 0.89
C THR A 190 1.38 15.29 0.66
N ARG A 191 0.11 14.87 0.69
CA ARG A 191 -1.07 15.74 0.56
C ARG A 191 -2.06 15.35 1.64
N GLU A 192 -2.57 16.32 2.36
CA GLU A 192 -3.45 16.14 3.52
C GLU A 192 -4.83 16.74 3.24
N ARG A 193 -5.86 16.15 3.83
CA ARG A 193 -7.20 16.76 3.93
C ARG A 193 -7.32 17.53 5.22
N SER A 194 -8.04 18.64 5.18
CA SER A 194 -8.34 19.38 6.41
C SER A 194 -9.28 18.60 7.34
N PRO A 195 -9.28 18.89 8.65
CA PRO A 195 -10.24 18.31 9.58
C PRO A 195 -11.69 18.54 9.16
N GLU A 196 -12.00 19.70 8.62
CA GLU A 196 -13.36 20.08 8.16
C GLU A 196 -13.80 19.18 7.00
N GLU A 197 -12.93 18.95 6.00
CA GLU A 197 -13.21 18.05 4.88
C GLU A 197 -13.46 16.62 5.37
N VAL A 198 -12.69 16.14 6.35
CA VAL A 198 -12.82 14.78 6.91
C VAL A 198 -14.11 14.66 7.73
N VAL A 199 -14.46 15.65 8.55
CA VAL A 199 -15.71 15.64 9.34
C VAL A 199 -16.91 15.68 8.41
N GLN A 200 -16.89 16.50 7.34
CA GLN A 200 -17.95 16.54 6.36
C GLN A 200 -18.10 15.20 5.63
N ALA A 201 -17.00 14.60 5.19
CA ALA A 201 -17.01 13.27 4.57
C ALA A 201 -17.56 12.19 5.53
N ALA A 202 -17.19 12.25 6.80
CA ALA A 202 -17.69 11.34 7.83
C ALA A 202 -19.23 11.45 7.98
N ARG A 203 -19.80 12.68 8.02
CA ARG A 203 -21.26 12.90 8.10
C ARG A 203 -21.99 12.23 6.94
N GLU A 204 -21.47 12.41 5.72
CA GLU A 204 -22.08 11.84 4.53
C GLU A 204 -21.93 10.32 4.48
N LEU A 205 -20.74 9.80 4.85
CA LEU A 205 -20.48 8.36 4.93
C LEU A 205 -21.43 7.67 5.92
N MET A 206 -21.51 8.17 7.17
CA MET A 206 -22.37 7.56 8.20
C MET A 206 -23.83 7.56 7.72
N ARG A 207 -24.32 8.66 7.13
CA ARG A 207 -25.67 8.75 6.60
C ARG A 207 -25.94 7.79 5.44
N ASN A 208 -24.94 7.61 4.55
CA ASN A 208 -25.12 6.81 3.33
C ASN A 208 -24.90 5.31 3.56
N THR A 209 -24.13 4.92 4.58
CA THR A 209 -23.72 3.53 4.83
C THR A 209 -24.32 2.91 6.08
N GLY A 210 -24.66 3.72 7.08
CA GLY A 210 -25.12 3.24 8.39
C GLY A 210 -24.04 2.65 9.27
N TYR A 211 -22.75 2.77 8.92
CA TYR A 211 -21.64 2.32 9.78
C TYR A 211 -21.53 3.18 11.06
N ASP A 212 -21.03 2.57 12.14
CA ASP A 212 -20.72 3.22 13.42
C ASP A 212 -19.20 3.32 13.70
N GLU A 213 -18.39 2.86 12.74
CA GLU A 213 -16.92 2.91 12.81
C GLU A 213 -16.36 3.62 11.57
N LEU A 214 -15.41 4.54 11.78
CA LEU A 214 -14.68 5.27 10.76
C LEU A 214 -13.19 5.00 10.88
N SER A 215 -12.55 4.54 9.81
CA SER A 215 -11.11 4.37 9.70
C SER A 215 -10.48 5.55 8.98
N LEU A 216 -9.47 6.18 9.60
CA LEU A 216 -8.68 7.25 8.98
C LEU A 216 -7.51 6.63 8.21
N LEU A 217 -7.60 6.61 6.87
CA LEU A 217 -6.61 5.94 6.03
C LEU A 217 -5.47 6.87 5.64
N SER A 218 -4.24 6.40 5.85
CA SER A 218 -3.01 6.98 5.31
C SER A 218 -1.85 5.99 5.43
N LEU A 219 -0.68 6.33 4.89
CA LEU A 219 0.56 5.57 5.12
C LEU A 219 1.14 5.80 6.52
N SER A 220 0.80 6.92 7.15
CA SER A 220 1.24 7.28 8.51
C SER A 220 0.25 8.25 9.13
N THR A 221 -0.79 7.72 9.75
CA THR A 221 -1.92 8.51 10.25
C THR A 221 -1.51 9.50 11.34
N THR A 222 -0.59 9.10 12.21
CA THR A 222 -0.12 9.94 13.31
C THR A 222 0.85 11.05 12.87
N ASP A 223 1.34 11.01 11.63
CA ASP A 223 2.18 12.08 11.05
C ASP A 223 1.36 13.18 10.36
N HIS A 224 0.03 13.03 10.29
CA HIS A 224 -0.84 14.08 9.75
C HIS A 224 -0.77 15.33 10.61
N SER A 225 -0.56 16.50 9.97
CA SER A 225 -0.27 17.77 10.67
C SER A 225 -1.37 18.20 11.65
N GLN A 226 -2.61 17.78 11.42
CA GLN A 226 -3.78 18.14 12.23
C GLN A 226 -4.53 16.92 12.78
N ILE A 227 -3.82 15.81 13.08
CA ILE A 227 -4.48 14.57 13.52
C ILE A 227 -5.26 14.75 14.83
N VAL A 228 -4.72 15.44 15.82
CA VAL A 228 -5.39 15.66 17.12
C VAL A 228 -6.63 16.54 16.97
N PRO A 229 -6.57 17.73 16.34
CA PRO A 229 -7.77 18.53 16.03
C PRO A 229 -8.82 17.73 15.25
N MET A 230 -8.42 16.95 14.25
CA MET A 230 -9.32 16.11 13.44
C MET A 230 -10.08 15.10 14.29
N ILE A 231 -9.38 14.33 15.14
CA ILE A 231 -10.02 13.33 16.01
C ILE A 231 -10.94 14.01 17.01
N ASN A 232 -10.52 15.13 17.60
CA ASN A 232 -11.36 15.88 18.53
C ASN A 232 -12.64 16.41 17.87
N GLN A 233 -12.56 16.96 16.66
CA GLN A 233 -13.75 17.39 15.90
C GLN A 233 -14.67 16.20 15.57
N LEU A 234 -14.13 15.05 15.14
CA LEU A 234 -14.92 13.85 14.91
C LEU A 234 -15.65 13.38 16.18
N THR A 235 -14.93 13.28 17.29
CA THR A 235 -15.50 12.79 18.57
C THR A 235 -16.47 13.78 19.23
N SER A 236 -16.37 15.06 18.93
CA SER A 236 -17.35 16.10 19.38
C SER A 236 -18.56 16.19 18.46
N THR A 237 -18.42 15.79 17.20
CA THR A 237 -19.51 15.83 16.21
C THR A 237 -20.43 14.60 16.31
N PHE A 238 -19.88 13.46 16.71
CA PHE A 238 -20.56 12.17 16.76
C PHE A 238 -20.41 11.53 18.13
N ASP A 239 -21.50 11.31 18.84
CA ASP A 239 -21.47 10.78 20.22
C ASP A 239 -20.95 9.33 20.29
N ASP A 240 -21.33 8.48 19.32
CA ASP A 240 -21.05 7.04 19.34
C ASP A 240 -20.08 6.57 18.26
N LEU A 241 -19.46 7.50 17.48
CA LEU A 241 -18.56 7.12 16.39
C LEU A 241 -17.25 6.55 16.94
N LYS A 242 -16.92 5.34 16.52
CA LYS A 242 -15.62 4.70 16.77
C LYS A 242 -14.63 5.14 15.70
N VAL A 243 -13.58 5.87 16.11
CA VAL A 243 -12.52 6.33 15.19
C VAL A 243 -11.33 5.39 15.28
N GLY A 244 -10.97 4.76 14.15
CA GLY A 244 -9.81 3.89 14.01
C GLY A 244 -8.64 4.58 13.31
N ILE A 245 -7.42 4.39 13.82
CA ILE A 245 -6.16 4.89 13.23
C ILE A 245 -5.24 3.70 12.91
N PRO A 246 -5.39 3.05 11.75
CA PRO A 246 -4.73 1.78 11.45
C PRO A 246 -3.21 1.90 11.28
N SER A 247 -2.71 3.06 10.84
CA SER A 247 -1.29 3.28 10.52
C SER A 247 -0.63 4.20 11.53
N THR A 248 -0.31 3.66 12.71
CA THR A 248 0.29 4.40 13.81
C THR A 248 1.80 4.22 13.84
N ARG A 249 2.54 5.31 13.86
CA ARG A 249 3.98 5.30 14.14
C ARG A 249 4.23 5.31 15.64
N VAL A 250 5.34 4.72 16.02
CA VAL A 250 5.73 4.57 17.43
C VAL A 250 6.08 5.92 18.05
N ASP A 251 6.90 6.70 17.37
CA ASP A 251 7.43 8.01 17.80
C ASP A 251 6.38 9.14 17.81
N SER A 252 5.33 9.01 16.99
CA SER A 252 4.23 9.98 16.92
C SER A 252 2.96 9.55 17.67
N PHE A 253 2.98 8.39 18.36
CA PHE A 253 1.88 7.95 19.21
C PHE A 253 1.90 8.71 20.55
N SER A 254 1.55 9.99 20.49
CA SER A 254 1.50 10.85 21.67
C SER A 254 0.37 10.48 22.63
N VAL A 255 0.50 10.97 23.86
CA VAL A 255 -0.55 10.88 24.88
C VAL A 255 -1.88 11.44 24.37
N ASP A 256 -1.82 12.52 23.59
CA ASP A 256 -3.01 13.21 23.08
C ASP A 256 -3.73 12.36 22.02
N VAL A 257 -2.99 11.74 21.08
CA VAL A 257 -3.55 10.79 20.12
C VAL A 257 -4.17 9.60 20.84
N ALA A 258 -3.46 9.04 21.83
CA ALA A 258 -3.96 7.92 22.63
C ALA A 258 -5.26 8.28 23.38
N ASN A 259 -5.35 9.48 23.96
CA ASN A 259 -6.55 9.95 24.64
C ASN A 259 -7.70 10.20 23.67
N ALA A 260 -7.42 10.79 22.50
CA ALA A 260 -8.43 11.09 21.50
C ALA A 260 -9.09 9.80 20.93
N VAL A 261 -8.31 8.73 20.76
CA VAL A 261 -8.80 7.41 20.29
C VAL A 261 -9.36 6.54 21.40
N ALA A 262 -9.16 6.92 22.67
CA ALA A 262 -9.47 6.09 23.84
C ALA A 262 -10.95 5.75 24.06
N LYS A 263 -11.89 6.39 23.35
CA LYS A 263 -13.32 6.08 23.41
C LYS A 263 -13.70 4.76 22.69
N GLY A 264 -12.78 4.20 21.85
CA GLY A 264 -13.02 2.96 21.11
C GLY A 264 -12.63 1.67 21.88
N LYS A 265 -12.84 0.50 21.25
CA LYS A 265 -12.40 -0.79 21.79
C LYS A 265 -10.88 -0.91 21.84
N LYS A 266 -10.29 -0.99 23.03
CA LYS A 266 -8.84 -1.05 23.28
C LYS A 266 -8.32 -2.49 23.32
N HIS A 267 -8.36 -3.22 22.19
CA HIS A 267 -7.90 -4.61 22.19
C HIS A 267 -6.42 -4.77 21.88
N THR A 268 -5.97 -4.24 20.76
CA THR A 268 -4.58 -4.41 20.29
C THR A 268 -4.10 -3.15 19.58
N LEU A 269 -2.97 -2.61 20.01
CA LEU A 269 -2.24 -1.57 19.31
C LEU A 269 -1.17 -2.20 18.43
N THR A 270 -1.03 -1.72 17.20
CA THR A 270 0.00 -2.19 16.27
C THR A 270 1.13 -1.16 16.17
N LEU A 271 2.36 -1.60 16.39
CA LEU A 271 3.57 -0.81 16.30
C LEU A 271 4.53 -1.46 15.29
N ALA A 272 5.25 -0.69 14.50
CA ALA A 272 6.14 -1.19 13.47
C ALA A 272 7.58 -0.64 13.64
N PRO A 273 8.37 -1.18 14.58
CA PRO A 273 9.78 -0.82 14.72
C PRO A 273 10.66 -1.31 13.57
N GLU A 274 10.23 -2.35 12.84
CA GLU A 274 10.83 -2.96 11.65
C GLU A 274 12.14 -3.71 11.90
N ALA A 275 12.98 -3.32 12.87
CA ALA A 275 14.22 -3.99 13.20
C ALA A 275 14.45 -4.08 14.72
N GLY A 276 15.13 -5.13 15.17
CA GLY A 276 15.33 -5.42 16.59
C GLY A 276 16.31 -4.48 17.28
N SER A 277 17.39 -4.09 16.61
CA SER A 277 18.43 -3.22 17.18
C SER A 277 18.30 -1.77 16.70
N GLN A 278 18.78 -0.82 17.50
CA GLN A 278 18.86 0.59 17.11
C GLN A 278 19.78 0.80 15.92
N ARG A 279 20.90 0.08 15.87
CA ARG A 279 21.85 0.11 14.75
C ARG A 279 21.12 -0.19 13.43
N LEU A 280 20.35 -1.28 13.42
CA LEU A 280 19.65 -1.70 12.19
C LEU A 280 18.47 -0.78 11.87
N ARG A 281 17.73 -0.26 12.85
CA ARG A 281 16.72 0.79 12.63
C ARG A 281 17.32 2.02 11.95
N ASN A 282 18.49 2.46 12.39
CA ASN A 282 19.20 3.57 11.76
C ASN A 282 19.64 3.21 10.31
N ALA A 283 20.13 1.98 10.11
CA ALA A 283 20.55 1.52 8.76
C ALA A 283 19.40 1.50 7.75
N ILE A 284 18.18 1.17 8.18
CA ILE A 284 16.97 1.20 7.31
C ILE A 284 16.26 2.56 7.29
N ASN A 285 16.82 3.57 7.95
CA ASN A 285 16.25 4.90 8.13
C ASN A 285 14.83 4.87 8.78
N LYS A 286 14.66 3.98 9.76
CA LYS A 286 13.47 3.95 10.62
C LYS A 286 13.83 4.65 11.93
N LEU A 287 13.58 5.96 11.98
CA LEU A 287 13.99 6.84 13.08
C LEU A 287 13.06 6.67 14.30
N VAL A 288 13.06 5.46 14.87
CA VAL A 288 12.32 5.10 16.08
C VAL A 288 13.34 4.62 17.10
N SER A 289 13.41 5.25 18.25
CA SER A 289 14.28 4.80 19.35
C SER A 289 13.63 3.64 20.14
N GLU A 290 14.44 2.96 20.94
CA GLU A 290 13.92 1.97 21.89
C GLU A 290 13.03 2.64 22.93
N GLU A 291 13.41 3.84 23.38
CA GLU A 291 12.69 4.63 24.36
C GLU A 291 11.31 5.02 23.84
N ASP A 292 11.19 5.46 22.58
CA ASP A 292 9.91 5.75 21.95
C ASP A 292 8.99 4.53 21.96
N LEU A 293 9.55 3.34 21.59
CA LEU A 293 8.79 2.11 21.55
C LEU A 293 8.30 1.68 22.94
N LEU A 294 9.18 1.70 23.92
CA LEU A 294 8.82 1.33 25.29
C LEU A 294 7.85 2.35 25.92
N GLY A 295 8.06 3.65 25.64
CA GLY A 295 7.15 4.72 26.07
C GLY A 295 5.75 4.59 25.43
N ALA A 296 5.67 4.32 24.14
CA ALA A 296 4.39 4.06 23.46
C ALA A 296 3.68 2.83 24.04
N ALA A 297 4.42 1.77 24.33
CA ALA A 297 3.89 0.56 24.95
C ALA A 297 3.35 0.83 26.36
N GLU A 298 4.10 1.57 27.19
CA GLU A 298 3.70 1.95 28.54
C GLU A 298 2.45 2.83 28.51
N ASN A 299 2.44 3.85 27.66
CA ASN A 299 1.28 4.72 27.45
C ASN A 299 0.02 3.95 27.06
N ALA A 300 0.14 2.97 26.16
CA ALA A 300 -0.97 2.13 25.74
C ALA A 300 -1.51 1.27 26.90
N PHE A 301 -0.64 0.52 27.59
CA PHE A 301 -1.06 -0.35 28.71
C PHE A 301 -1.65 0.42 29.87
N GLN A 302 -1.11 1.59 30.23
CA GLN A 302 -1.66 2.49 31.26
C GLN A 302 -3.08 2.94 30.94
N ARG A 303 -3.43 3.09 29.66
CA ARG A 303 -4.76 3.49 29.18
C ARG A 303 -5.71 2.33 28.91
N GLY A 304 -5.31 1.10 29.29
CA GLY A 304 -6.17 -0.07 29.27
C GLY A 304 -6.14 -0.89 27.99
N TRP A 305 -5.22 -0.63 27.04
CA TRP A 305 -4.93 -1.63 26.01
C TRP A 305 -4.43 -2.91 26.67
N THR A 306 -4.83 -4.06 26.13
CA THR A 306 -4.39 -5.36 26.66
C THR A 306 -3.45 -6.09 25.72
N GLY A 307 -3.32 -5.62 24.47
CA GLY A 307 -2.47 -6.22 23.45
C GLY A 307 -1.60 -5.22 22.72
N ILE A 308 -0.36 -5.62 22.42
CA ILE A 308 0.52 -4.92 21.49
C ILE A 308 1.00 -5.94 20.46
N LYS A 309 0.86 -5.58 19.16
CA LYS A 309 1.41 -6.32 18.04
C LYS A 309 2.58 -5.51 17.47
N MET A 310 3.73 -6.14 17.34
CA MET A 310 4.92 -5.53 16.76
C MET A 310 5.28 -6.18 15.45
N TYR A 311 5.54 -5.37 14.42
CA TYR A 311 6.02 -5.83 13.12
C TYR A 311 7.52 -5.60 12.98
N PHE A 312 8.20 -6.64 12.48
CA PHE A 312 9.62 -6.62 12.16
C PHE A 312 9.87 -7.23 10.78
N MET A 313 11.02 -6.94 10.21
CA MET A 313 11.55 -7.61 9.04
C MET A 313 12.84 -8.34 9.40
N VAL A 314 13.11 -9.45 8.71
CA VAL A 314 14.39 -10.19 8.74
C VAL A 314 14.97 -10.25 7.32
N GLY A 315 16.28 -10.44 7.21
CA GLY A 315 16.98 -10.37 5.94
C GLY A 315 17.29 -8.95 5.48
N LEU A 316 17.33 -7.99 6.40
CA LEU A 316 17.67 -6.60 6.11
C LEU A 316 19.17 -6.48 5.77
N PRO A 317 19.57 -5.56 4.87
CA PRO A 317 20.97 -5.28 4.59
C PRO A 317 21.75 -5.00 5.88
N THR A 318 22.91 -5.66 6.05
CA THR A 318 23.79 -5.61 7.23
C THR A 318 23.22 -6.24 8.52
N GLU A 319 22.11 -6.97 8.45
CA GLU A 319 21.54 -7.68 9.61
C GLU A 319 22.49 -8.78 10.12
N THR A 320 22.59 -8.89 11.44
CA THR A 320 23.31 -9.95 12.15
C THR A 320 22.36 -10.74 13.05
N MET A 321 22.80 -11.87 13.61
CA MET A 321 21.98 -12.62 14.58
C MET A 321 21.70 -11.82 15.86
N ASP A 322 22.59 -10.92 16.27
CA ASP A 322 22.35 -10.02 17.41
C ASP A 322 21.16 -9.08 17.15
N ASP A 323 20.95 -8.64 15.89
CA ASP A 323 19.78 -7.85 15.52
C ASP A 323 18.48 -8.67 15.59
N VAL A 324 18.56 -9.96 15.25
CA VAL A 324 17.43 -10.90 15.37
C VAL A 324 17.11 -11.16 16.85
N ASP A 325 18.13 -11.36 17.70
CA ASP A 325 17.96 -11.47 19.14
C ASP A 325 17.37 -10.21 19.76
N GLY A 326 17.71 -9.04 19.22
CA GLY A 326 17.10 -7.76 19.57
C GLY A 326 15.57 -7.73 19.40
N ILE A 327 15.02 -8.47 18.43
CA ILE A 327 13.55 -8.61 18.26
C ILE A 327 12.95 -9.35 19.46
N ILE A 328 13.58 -10.44 19.89
CA ILE A 328 13.15 -11.25 21.02
C ILE A 328 13.18 -10.43 22.32
N GLU A 329 14.31 -9.75 22.57
CA GLU A 329 14.47 -8.92 23.76
C GLU A 329 13.47 -7.75 23.80
N MET A 330 13.18 -7.12 22.66
CA MET A 330 12.16 -6.10 22.56
C MET A 330 10.76 -6.66 22.92
N GLY A 331 10.43 -7.85 22.42
CA GLY A 331 9.20 -8.55 22.80
C GLY A 331 9.07 -8.80 24.29
N LYS A 332 10.15 -9.25 24.94
CA LYS A 332 10.21 -9.48 26.39
C LYS A 332 10.05 -8.17 27.18
N LYS A 333 10.73 -7.09 26.80
CA LYS A 333 10.64 -5.77 27.44
C LYS A 333 9.21 -5.24 27.39
N VAL A 334 8.59 -5.22 26.21
CA VAL A 334 7.20 -4.78 26.05
C VAL A 334 6.23 -5.67 26.87
N LYS A 335 6.46 -6.99 26.92
CA LYS A 335 5.66 -7.91 27.72
C LYS A 335 5.79 -7.64 29.22
N ALA A 336 6.98 -7.31 29.71
CA ALA A 336 7.23 -6.96 31.11
C ALA A 336 6.47 -5.68 31.50
N ILE A 337 6.50 -4.65 30.65
CA ILE A 337 5.71 -3.42 30.83
C ILE A 337 4.20 -3.76 30.90
N GLY A 338 3.70 -4.56 29.96
CA GLY A 338 2.29 -4.93 29.95
C GLY A 338 1.87 -5.68 31.22
N ARG A 339 2.70 -6.59 31.72
CA ARG A 339 2.45 -7.30 32.99
C ARG A 339 2.35 -6.36 34.19
N LYS A 340 3.17 -5.30 34.22
CA LYS A 340 3.14 -4.30 35.28
C LYS A 340 1.79 -3.54 35.35
N HIS A 341 1.18 -3.23 34.21
CA HIS A 341 -0.02 -2.40 34.14
C HIS A 341 -1.35 -3.19 34.08
N VAL A 342 -1.38 -4.30 33.33
CA VAL A 342 -2.61 -5.07 33.10
C VAL A 342 -2.49 -6.54 33.53
N GLY A 343 -1.42 -6.91 34.21
CA GLY A 343 -1.19 -8.23 34.79
C GLY A 343 -1.19 -9.35 33.74
N GLY A 344 -1.81 -10.47 34.05
CA GLY A 344 -1.91 -11.64 33.15
C GLY A 344 -2.67 -11.41 31.85
N ARG A 345 -3.40 -10.31 31.70
CA ARG A 345 -4.10 -9.95 30.46
C ARG A 345 -3.17 -9.38 29.39
N ALA A 346 -1.94 -9.01 29.73
CA ALA A 346 -0.99 -8.47 28.77
C ALA A 346 -0.70 -9.48 27.65
N ARG A 347 -0.92 -9.11 26.42
CA ARG A 347 -0.60 -9.90 25.22
C ARG A 347 0.36 -9.13 24.34
N VAL A 348 1.47 -9.76 23.99
CA VAL A 348 2.43 -9.22 23.03
C VAL A 348 2.58 -10.23 21.89
N ARG A 349 2.45 -9.75 20.67
CA ARG A 349 2.65 -10.54 19.47
C ARG A 349 3.76 -9.92 18.64
N VAL A 350 4.79 -10.70 18.37
CA VAL A 350 5.84 -10.39 17.39
C VAL A 350 5.44 -11.03 16.06
N SER A 351 5.46 -10.25 14.99
CA SER A 351 5.17 -10.71 13.64
C SER A 351 6.33 -10.29 12.75
N THR A 352 6.93 -11.24 12.06
CA THR A 352 8.09 -11.00 11.18
C THR A 352 7.73 -11.32 9.73
N SER A 353 8.29 -10.52 8.81
CA SER A 353 8.28 -10.77 7.36
C SER A 353 9.70 -10.74 6.83
N ASN A 354 9.94 -11.42 5.72
CA ASN A 354 11.23 -11.34 5.04
C ASN A 354 11.31 -10.03 4.23
N LEU A 355 12.50 -9.43 4.17
CA LEU A 355 12.75 -8.35 3.24
C LEU A 355 12.61 -8.88 1.81
N VAL A 356 11.82 -8.17 1.02
CA VAL A 356 11.81 -8.28 -0.44
C VAL A 356 12.21 -6.93 -1.00
N PRO A 357 13.38 -6.79 -1.64
CA PRO A 357 13.77 -5.53 -2.27
C PRO A 357 12.70 -5.08 -3.27
N LYS A 358 12.28 -3.82 -3.15
CA LYS A 358 11.23 -3.26 -4.00
C LYS A 358 11.79 -2.22 -4.95
N PRO A 359 11.32 -2.15 -6.22
CA PRO A 359 11.74 -1.13 -7.16
C PRO A 359 11.43 0.28 -6.64
N HIS A 360 12.19 1.26 -7.09
CA HIS A 360 12.10 2.67 -6.70
C HIS A 360 12.43 2.96 -5.23
N THR A 361 13.01 2.00 -4.51
CA THR A 361 13.49 2.19 -3.13
C THR A 361 15.02 2.26 -3.08
N PRO A 362 15.61 2.88 -2.05
CA PRO A 362 17.06 2.79 -1.83
C PRO A 362 17.59 1.34 -1.75
N PHE A 363 16.76 0.38 -1.34
CA PHE A 363 17.13 -1.03 -1.26
C PHE A 363 16.81 -1.85 -2.51
N GLN A 364 16.38 -1.22 -3.62
CA GLN A 364 16.04 -1.95 -4.86
C GLN A 364 17.17 -2.85 -5.39
N TRP A 365 18.42 -2.51 -5.12
CA TRP A 365 19.59 -3.26 -5.54
C TRP A 365 20.20 -4.11 -4.42
N ALA A 366 19.57 -4.15 -3.23
CA ALA A 366 20.02 -5.01 -2.16
C ALA A 366 19.76 -6.48 -2.51
N ARG A 367 20.68 -7.36 -2.11
CA ARG A 367 20.46 -8.79 -2.23
C ARG A 367 19.35 -9.22 -1.26
N GLN A 368 18.48 -10.09 -1.70
CA GLN A 368 17.55 -10.81 -0.84
C GLN A 368 18.22 -12.05 -0.26
N ASP A 369 18.03 -12.31 1.04
CA ASP A 369 18.50 -13.54 1.67
C ASP A 369 17.82 -14.76 1.06
N THR A 370 18.59 -15.84 0.94
CA THR A 370 18.08 -17.14 0.49
C THR A 370 17.24 -17.81 1.59
N GLY A 371 16.53 -18.87 1.24
CA GLY A 371 15.79 -19.69 2.21
C GLY A 371 16.69 -20.25 3.32
N ASP A 372 17.89 -20.69 2.96
CA ASP A 372 18.87 -21.26 3.90
C ASP A 372 19.42 -20.20 4.89
N GLU A 373 19.56 -18.96 4.45
CA GLU A 373 19.98 -17.84 5.29
C GLU A 373 18.85 -17.34 6.22
N LEU A 374 17.61 -17.41 5.76
CA LEU A 374 16.43 -17.00 6.54
C LEU A 374 16.02 -18.05 7.58
N GLN A 375 16.20 -19.34 7.28
CA GLN A 375 15.77 -20.43 8.14
C GLN A 375 16.34 -20.36 9.58
N PRO A 376 17.66 -20.14 9.81
CA PRO A 376 18.22 -19.98 11.16
C PRO A 376 17.61 -18.79 11.91
N LYS A 377 17.37 -17.68 11.23
CA LYS A 377 16.75 -16.47 11.81
C LYS A 377 15.33 -16.76 12.29
N HIS A 378 14.51 -17.43 11.46
CA HIS A 378 13.14 -17.82 11.84
C HIS A 378 13.13 -18.84 12.96
N LEU A 379 14.05 -19.81 12.96
CA LEU A 379 14.18 -20.80 14.03
C LEU A 379 14.48 -20.09 15.35
N ARG A 380 15.48 -19.19 15.34
CA ARG A 380 15.87 -18.42 16.53
C ARG A 380 14.71 -17.60 17.11
N LEU A 381 13.89 -16.97 16.25
CA LEU A 381 12.71 -16.22 16.68
C LEU A 381 11.64 -17.12 17.30
N ARG A 382 11.40 -18.32 16.74
CA ARG A 382 10.43 -19.28 17.29
C ARG A 382 10.85 -19.82 18.67
N GLU A 383 12.15 -20.05 18.88
CA GLU A 383 12.67 -20.54 20.17
C GLU A 383 12.69 -19.43 21.23
N GLY A 384 12.87 -18.17 20.83
CA GLY A 384 13.04 -17.04 21.74
C GLY A 384 11.74 -16.35 22.17
N CYS A 385 10.64 -16.47 21.40
CA CYS A 385 9.33 -15.86 21.63
C CYS A 385 8.31 -16.88 22.13
#